data_1447f210dbfbea0fa55cd99c947ebffd
#
_entry.id   1447f210dbfbea0fa55cd99c947ebffd
#
_cell.length_a   1.000
_cell.length_b   1.000
_cell.length_c   1.000
_cell.angle_alpha   90.00
_cell.angle_beta   90.00
_cell.angle_gamma   90.00
#
_symmetry.space_group_name_H-M   'P 1'
#
loop_
_entity.id
_entity.type
_entity.pdbx_description
1 polymer ?
#
loop_
_entity_poly.entity_id
_entity_poly.type
_entity_poly.pdbx_seq_one_letter_code
_entity_poly.pdbx_strand_id
1 'polypeptide(L)'
;MPVWGMWAEDAFWFSSSRGSRKSRNLLANSKCAVSTEDANNPVVVEGVAALVDDLATLEKVLAWENAKYETDYTMEMLDPQANSCFRVTPAWAFALTSDDFTGSPTRWEF
;
A
#
# COMPACT_ATOMS: atom_id res chain seq x y z
N MET A 1 3.86 -7.43 8.00
CA MET A 1 4.84 -7.86 6.98
C MET A 1 5.24 -6.69 6.11
N PRO A 2 6.52 -6.52 5.83
CA PRO A 2 6.96 -5.46 4.94
C PRO A 2 6.50 -5.70 3.50
N VAL A 3 6.14 -4.62 2.82
CA VAL A 3 5.79 -4.64 1.40
C VAL A 3 6.45 -3.46 0.70
N TRP A 4 6.72 -3.62 -0.58
CA TRP A 4 7.07 -2.49 -1.44
C TRP A 4 5.76 -1.85 -1.88
N GLY A 5 5.60 -0.58 -1.55
CA GLY A 5 4.37 0.12 -1.86
C GLY A 5 4.58 1.50 -2.42
N MET A 6 3.54 2.03 -3.04
CA MET A 6 3.53 3.35 -3.66
C MET A 6 2.31 4.12 -3.19
N TRP A 7 2.50 5.40 -2.96
CA TRP A 7 1.40 6.33 -2.70
C TRP A 7 1.14 7.14 -3.97
N ALA A 8 0.00 6.92 -4.58
CA ALA A 8 -0.38 7.61 -5.81
C ALA A 8 -1.90 7.69 -5.93
N GLU A 9 -2.40 8.74 -6.57
CA GLU A 9 -3.84 8.96 -6.78
C GLU A 9 -4.65 8.82 -5.47
N ASP A 10 -4.12 9.40 -4.39
CA ASP A 10 -4.74 9.42 -3.06
C ASP A 10 -5.00 8.03 -2.47
N ALA A 11 -4.20 7.04 -2.86
CA ALA A 11 -4.29 5.68 -2.36
C ALA A 11 -2.90 5.06 -2.20
N PHE A 12 -2.83 4.01 -1.39
CA PHE A 12 -1.63 3.19 -1.25
C PHE A 12 -1.79 1.92 -2.08
N TRP A 13 -0.73 1.57 -2.83
CA TRP A 13 -0.74 0.45 -3.77
C TRP A 13 0.38 -0.51 -3.44
N PHE A 14 0.08 -1.80 -3.43
CA PHE A 14 1.09 -2.85 -3.30
C PHE A 14 0.62 -4.13 -3.96
N SER A 15 1.56 -5.04 -4.22
CA SER A 15 1.23 -6.36 -4.74
C SER A 15 1.83 -7.46 -3.88
N SER A 16 1.25 -8.63 -3.94
CA SER A 16 1.71 -9.82 -3.24
C SER A 16 1.32 -11.06 -4.04
N SER A 17 2.02 -12.17 -3.80
CA SER A 17 1.65 -13.43 -4.44
C SER A 17 0.19 -13.77 -4.14
N ARG A 18 -0.54 -14.25 -5.13
CA ARG A 18 -1.97 -14.53 -5.01
C ARG A 18 -2.27 -15.54 -3.90
N GLY A 19 -1.42 -16.54 -3.72
CA GLY A 19 -1.55 -17.55 -2.68
C GLY A 19 -1.01 -17.16 -1.32
N SER A 20 -0.44 -15.97 -1.15
CA SER A 20 0.10 -15.54 0.12
C SER A 20 -1.01 -15.38 1.18
N ARG A 21 -0.63 -15.51 2.45
CA ARG A 21 -1.57 -15.28 3.56
C ARG A 21 -2.12 -13.86 3.52
N LYS A 22 -1.28 -12.91 3.22
CA LYS A 22 -1.64 -11.50 3.09
C LYS A 22 -2.75 -11.29 2.05
N SER A 23 -2.59 -11.83 0.85
CA SER A 23 -3.60 -11.75 -0.20
C SER A 23 -4.91 -12.42 0.22
N ARG A 24 -4.84 -13.63 0.79
CA ARG A 24 -6.02 -14.34 1.25
C ARG A 24 -6.75 -13.60 2.37
N ASN A 25 -6.00 -13.00 3.31
CA ASN A 25 -6.59 -12.25 4.40
C ASN A 25 -7.32 -11.02 3.89
N LEU A 26 -6.74 -10.26 2.97
CA LEU A 26 -7.35 -9.06 2.41
C LEU A 26 -8.57 -9.36 1.53
N LEU A 27 -8.57 -10.48 0.83
CA LEU A 27 -9.73 -10.91 0.05
C LEU A 27 -10.90 -11.33 0.95
N ALA A 28 -10.60 -11.86 2.15
CA ALA A 28 -11.62 -12.24 3.12
C ALA A 28 -12.10 -11.04 3.96
N ASN A 29 -11.20 -10.11 4.32
CA ASN A 29 -11.51 -8.91 5.08
C ASN A 29 -10.66 -7.76 4.54
N SER A 30 -11.30 -6.83 3.87
CA SER A 30 -10.64 -5.74 3.16
C SER A 30 -10.11 -4.62 4.05
N LYS A 31 -10.47 -4.57 5.32
CA LYS A 31 -9.96 -3.56 6.25
C LYS A 31 -8.50 -3.85 6.58
N CYS A 32 -7.66 -2.82 6.51
CA CYS A 32 -6.24 -2.98 6.77
C CYS A 32 -5.61 -1.70 7.30
N ALA A 33 -4.41 -1.83 7.83
CA ALA A 33 -3.56 -0.73 8.25
C ALA A 33 -2.19 -0.87 7.59
N VAL A 34 -1.65 0.25 7.16
CA VAL A 34 -0.32 0.35 6.57
C VAL A 34 0.49 1.34 7.38
N SER A 35 1.70 0.98 7.77
CA SER A 35 2.58 1.88 8.50
C SER A 35 3.94 1.98 7.81
N THR A 36 4.58 3.15 7.97
CA THR A 36 5.97 3.31 7.55
C THR A 36 6.90 2.51 8.45
N GLU A 37 8.11 2.25 7.97
CA GLU A 37 9.12 1.49 8.70
C GLU A 37 9.79 2.26 9.83
N ASP A 38 9.70 3.59 9.84
CA ASP A 38 10.35 4.43 10.84
C ASP A 38 9.50 4.51 12.12
N ALA A 39 9.88 3.75 13.13
CA ALA A 39 9.18 3.73 14.40
C ALA A 39 9.31 5.03 15.20
N ASN A 40 10.31 5.88 14.89
CA ASN A 40 10.51 7.17 15.57
C ASN A 40 9.64 8.28 14.98
N ASN A 41 9.28 8.14 13.70
CA ASN A 41 8.42 9.10 13.01
C ASN A 41 7.34 8.31 12.24
N PRO A 42 6.47 7.59 12.96
CA PRO A 42 5.51 6.71 12.30
C PRO A 42 4.42 7.48 11.57
N VAL A 43 4.04 6.94 10.43
CA VAL A 43 2.81 7.31 9.73
C VAL A 43 2.01 6.03 9.58
N VAL A 44 0.79 6.03 10.07
CA VAL A 44 -0.13 4.89 10.00
C VAL A 44 -1.37 5.30 9.21
N VAL A 45 -1.73 4.50 8.24
CA VAL A 45 -2.94 4.70 7.44
C VAL A 45 -3.84 3.49 7.61
N GLU A 46 -5.08 3.71 8.02
CA GLU A 46 -6.10 2.67 8.00
C GLU A 46 -7.05 2.90 6.83
N GLY A 47 -7.44 1.84 6.17
CA GLY A 47 -8.29 1.94 5.01
C GLY A 47 -8.86 0.60 4.57
N VAL A 48 -9.34 0.60 3.34
CA VAL A 48 -9.98 -0.55 2.72
C VAL A 48 -9.21 -0.93 1.46
N ALA A 49 -8.78 -2.19 1.40
CA ALA A 49 -8.07 -2.73 0.24
C ALA A 49 -9.06 -3.24 -0.80
N ALA A 50 -8.81 -2.94 -2.06
CA ALA A 50 -9.55 -3.47 -3.19
C ALA A 50 -8.60 -4.14 -4.17
N LEU A 51 -8.97 -5.31 -4.64
CA LEU A 51 -8.20 -6.02 -5.67
C LEU A 51 -8.29 -5.26 -6.99
N VAL A 52 -7.15 -5.06 -7.62
CA VAL A 52 -7.02 -4.41 -8.92
C VAL A 52 -6.58 -5.43 -9.94
N ASP A 53 -7.36 -5.63 -10.99
CA ASP A 53 -7.06 -6.61 -12.04
C ASP A 53 -7.22 -6.07 -13.46
N ASP A 54 -7.59 -4.80 -13.62
CA ASP A 54 -7.69 -4.20 -14.95
C ASP A 54 -6.30 -3.78 -15.48
N LEU A 55 -6.05 -4.10 -16.72
CA LEU A 55 -4.73 -3.94 -17.34
C LEU A 55 -4.25 -2.48 -17.32
N ALA A 56 -5.12 -1.53 -17.60
CA ALA A 56 -4.75 -0.12 -17.66
C ALA A 56 -4.24 0.39 -16.29
N THR A 57 -4.89 -0.01 -15.20
CA THR A 57 -4.47 0.36 -13.86
C THR A 57 -3.17 -0.36 -13.47
N LEU A 58 -3.03 -1.63 -13.81
CA LEU A 58 -1.81 -2.39 -13.54
C LEU A 58 -0.60 -1.81 -14.26
N GLU A 59 -0.77 -1.31 -15.47
CA GLU A 59 0.30 -0.61 -16.20
C GLU A 59 0.77 0.65 -15.48
N LYS A 60 -0.15 1.41 -14.90
CA LYS A 60 0.20 2.58 -14.07
C LYS A 60 0.96 2.15 -12.82
N VAL A 61 0.49 1.12 -12.13
CA VAL A 61 1.14 0.60 -10.91
C VAL A 61 2.57 0.17 -11.23
N LEU A 62 2.77 -0.54 -12.32
CA LEU A 62 4.09 -0.97 -12.75
C LEU A 62 5.01 0.23 -13.00
N ALA A 63 4.52 1.26 -13.68
CA ALA A 63 5.29 2.48 -13.93
C ALA A 63 5.68 3.18 -12.64
N TRP A 64 4.76 3.30 -11.69
CA TRP A 64 5.04 3.91 -10.38
C TRP A 64 6.09 3.12 -9.61
N GLU A 65 5.98 1.79 -9.59
CA GLU A 65 6.92 0.93 -8.87
C GLU A 65 8.31 1.01 -9.48
N ASN A 66 8.42 0.91 -10.79
CA ASN A 66 9.71 1.01 -11.46
C ASN A 66 10.37 2.37 -11.25
N ALA A 67 9.59 3.44 -11.24
CA ALA A 67 10.10 4.78 -10.99
C ALA A 67 10.60 4.93 -9.53
N LYS A 68 9.83 4.45 -8.57
CA LYS A 68 10.16 4.60 -7.15
C LYS A 68 11.37 3.78 -6.72
N TYR A 69 11.44 2.54 -7.17
CA TYR A 69 12.46 1.58 -6.74
C TYR A 69 13.60 1.41 -7.75
N GLU A 70 13.59 2.23 -8.81
CA GLU A 70 14.63 2.20 -9.85
C GLU A 70 14.79 0.80 -10.44
N THR A 71 13.66 0.16 -10.75
CA THR A 71 13.60 -1.19 -11.31
C THR A 71 13.09 -1.16 -12.74
N ASP A 72 13.19 -2.29 -13.43
CA ASP A 72 12.77 -2.45 -14.82
C ASP A 72 11.92 -3.72 -14.97
N TYR A 73 10.97 -3.88 -14.05
CA TYR A 73 10.05 -5.01 -14.06
C TYR A 73 9.08 -4.94 -15.23
N THR A 74 8.65 -6.10 -15.71
CA THR A 74 7.65 -6.23 -16.76
C THR A 74 6.27 -6.56 -16.15
N MET A 75 5.23 -6.56 -16.98
CA MET A 75 3.87 -6.87 -16.54
C MET A 75 3.70 -8.28 -15.97
N GLU A 76 4.66 -9.20 -16.21
CA GLU A 76 4.63 -10.52 -15.57
C GLU A 76 4.63 -10.42 -14.04
N MET A 77 5.30 -9.40 -13.50
CA MET A 77 5.34 -9.17 -12.06
C MET A 77 3.96 -8.87 -11.47
N LEU A 78 3.05 -8.35 -12.26
CA LEU A 78 1.69 -7.99 -11.85
C LEU A 78 0.63 -8.87 -12.51
N ASP A 79 1.01 -10.02 -13.08
CA ASP A 79 0.07 -10.95 -13.69
C ASP A 79 -1.02 -11.35 -12.68
N PRO A 80 -2.30 -11.03 -12.92
CA PRO A 80 -3.39 -11.33 -12.00
C PRO A 80 -3.56 -12.81 -11.68
N GLN A 81 -3.06 -13.70 -12.52
CA GLN A 81 -3.12 -15.14 -12.27
C GLN A 81 -2.15 -15.57 -11.17
N ALA A 82 -1.04 -14.88 -11.01
CA ALA A 82 0.01 -15.22 -10.05
C ALA A 82 0.11 -14.22 -8.90
N ASN A 83 -0.38 -13.00 -9.08
CA ASN A 83 -0.22 -11.91 -8.13
C ASN A 83 -1.54 -11.22 -7.84
N SER A 84 -1.65 -10.66 -6.64
CA SER A 84 -2.74 -9.78 -6.25
C SER A 84 -2.20 -8.38 -6.09
N CYS A 85 -2.73 -7.43 -6.85
CA CYS A 85 -2.44 -6.01 -6.69
C CYS A 85 -3.58 -5.36 -5.92
N PHE A 86 -3.26 -4.62 -4.88
CA PHE A 86 -4.26 -3.98 -4.02
C PHE A 86 -4.11 -2.48 -4.05
N ARG A 87 -5.27 -1.81 -4.08
CA ARG A 87 -5.38 -0.39 -3.80
C ARG A 87 -6.01 -0.22 -2.43
N VAL A 88 -5.30 0.45 -1.53
CA VAL A 88 -5.81 0.78 -0.19
C VAL A 88 -6.32 2.21 -0.22
N THR A 89 -7.62 2.37 -0.12
CA THR A 89 -8.25 3.68 -0.01
C THR A 89 -8.28 4.08 1.45
N PRO A 90 -7.63 5.19 1.85
CA PRO A 90 -7.52 5.55 3.25
C PRO A 90 -8.85 6.02 3.82
N ALA A 91 -9.13 5.62 5.06
CA ALA A 91 -10.22 6.16 5.86
C ALA A 91 -9.71 7.21 6.85
N TRP A 92 -8.56 6.95 7.47
CA TRP A 92 -7.87 7.92 8.31
C TRP A 92 -6.38 7.63 8.35
N ALA A 93 -5.62 8.64 8.78
CA ALA A 93 -4.19 8.52 8.96
C ALA A 93 -3.77 9.19 10.26
N PHE A 94 -2.65 8.73 10.82
CA PHE A 94 -2.07 9.26 12.04
C PHE A 94 -0.56 9.35 11.86
N ALA A 95 0.02 10.44 12.36
CA ALA A 95 1.47 10.61 12.35
C ALA A 95 1.93 11.33 13.62
N LEU A 96 3.16 11.06 14.03
CA LEU A 96 3.84 11.80 15.07
C LEU A 96 5.34 11.82 14.82
N THR A 97 6.03 12.74 15.49
CA THR A 97 7.50 12.74 15.54
C THR A 97 7.94 12.48 16.97
N SER A 98 8.96 11.65 17.19
CA SER A 98 9.46 11.36 18.53
C SER A 98 10.15 12.56 19.18
N ASP A 99 10.69 13.49 18.40
CA ASP A 99 11.29 14.72 18.90
C ASP A 99 10.28 15.63 19.61
N ASP A 100 9.02 15.55 19.22
CA ASP A 100 7.92 16.28 19.84
C ASP A 100 6.74 15.34 20.07
N PHE A 101 6.93 14.37 20.94
CA PHE A 101 5.98 13.27 21.15
C PHE A 101 4.60 13.75 21.59
N THR A 102 4.51 14.82 22.35
CA THR A 102 3.25 15.32 22.88
C THR A 102 2.60 16.41 22.02
N GLY A 103 3.39 17.13 21.22
CA GLY A 103 2.91 18.25 20.42
C GLY A 103 2.71 17.93 18.93
N SER A 104 3.31 16.83 18.45
CA SER A 104 3.28 16.49 17.02
C SER A 104 2.16 15.55 16.57
N PRO A 105 1.46 14.78 17.45
CA PRO A 105 0.44 13.86 16.96
C PRO A 105 -0.60 14.58 16.11
N THR A 106 -0.81 14.08 14.90
CA THR A 106 -1.75 14.63 13.93
C THR A 106 -2.57 13.51 13.34
N ARG A 107 -3.88 13.75 13.20
CA ARG A 107 -4.82 12.79 12.61
C ARG A 107 -5.52 13.45 11.44
N TRP A 108 -5.65 12.72 10.36
CA TRP A 108 -6.41 13.11 9.18
C TRP A 108 -7.56 12.13 8.97
N GLU A 109 -8.71 12.65 8.58
CA GLU A 109 -9.85 11.84 8.15
C GLU A 109 -10.11 12.12 6.67
N PHE A 110 -10.42 11.08 5.93
CA PHE A 110 -10.62 11.13 4.49
C PHE A 110 -12.08 10.93 4.10
#